data_63b985788060c0c7f1ed4644df24f22f
#
_entry.id   63b985788060c0c7f1ed4644df24f22f
#
_cell.length_a   1.000
_cell.length_b   1.000
_cell.length_c   1.000
_cell.angle_alpha   90.00
_cell.angle_beta   90.00
_cell.angle_gamma   90.00
#
_symmetry.space_group_name_H-M   'P 1'
#
loop_
_entity.id
_entity.type
_entity.pdbx_description
1 polymer ?
#
loop_
_entity_poly.entity_id
_entity_poly.type
_entity_poly.pdbx_seq_one_letter_code
_entity_poly.pdbx_strand_id
1 'polypeptide(L)'
;MQIFSMMAPNRRLEKKPEMIEHLKKTYQLTSDMSDLENQNIFLESTSSMVFDRVNRCVYAGISPRTNKELLQLWCDKNNYELVMFETTSHTDDAIYHTDVLMYVGTNLIAICFDVINSEYVELVKQKVHRHHDVLELTSDQILSFCGNGIEAKNNENELFLILSSQNFFA
;
A
#
# COMPACT_ATOMS: atom_id res chain seq x y z
N MET A 1 -13.01 6.21 10.43
CA MET A 1 -11.75 5.61 10.90
C MET A 1 -11.87 4.10 10.83
N GLN A 2 -10.81 3.40 10.42
CA GLN A 2 -10.73 1.93 10.46
C GLN A 2 -9.45 1.54 11.21
N ILE A 3 -9.49 0.43 11.93
CA ILE A 3 -8.35 -0.15 12.63
C ILE A 3 -8.03 -1.47 11.93
N PHE A 4 -6.79 -1.61 11.48
CA PHE A 4 -6.32 -2.76 10.73
C PHE A 4 -5.56 -3.75 11.61
N SER A 5 -5.52 -5.02 11.17
CA SER A 5 -4.77 -6.08 11.85
C SER A 5 -3.28 -6.02 11.49
N MET A 6 -2.42 -6.10 12.50
CA MET A 6 -0.97 -5.99 12.38
C MET A 6 -0.29 -7.33 12.69
N MET A 7 0.65 -7.75 11.83
CA MET A 7 1.38 -9.00 12.02
C MET A 7 2.38 -8.90 13.19
N ALA A 8 3.21 -7.85 13.20
CA ALA A 8 4.29 -7.71 14.17
C ALA A 8 3.75 -7.31 15.56
N PRO A 9 4.03 -8.09 16.63
CA PRO A 9 3.49 -7.81 17.97
C PRO A 9 3.84 -6.43 18.52
N ASN A 10 5.05 -5.91 18.24
CA ASN A 10 5.46 -4.57 18.65
C ASN A 10 4.66 -3.48 17.95
N ARG A 11 4.21 -3.69 16.71
CA ARG A 11 3.37 -2.75 15.96
C ARG A 11 1.94 -2.70 16.51
N ARG A 12 1.44 -3.80 17.07
CA ARG A 12 0.11 -3.84 17.71
C ARG A 12 0.03 -2.89 18.90
N LEU A 13 1.15 -2.61 19.58
CA LEU A 13 1.25 -1.67 20.70
C LEU A 13 1.02 -0.21 20.29
N GLU A 14 1.06 0.11 18.99
CA GLU A 14 0.73 1.45 18.49
C GLU A 14 -0.78 1.74 18.54
N LYS A 15 -1.62 0.72 18.64
CA LYS A 15 -3.08 0.84 18.80
C LYS A 15 -3.45 1.13 20.25
N LYS A 16 -2.99 2.27 20.77
CA LYS A 16 -3.23 2.68 22.15
C LYS A 16 -4.71 3.02 22.39
N PRO A 17 -5.37 2.43 23.41
CA PRO A 17 -6.77 2.69 23.69
C PRO A 17 -7.11 4.17 23.85
N GLU A 18 -6.26 4.94 24.54
CA GLU A 18 -6.46 6.38 24.75
C GLU A 18 -6.41 7.17 23.43
N MET A 19 -5.57 6.77 22.48
CA MET A 19 -5.51 7.38 21.15
C MET A 19 -6.78 7.04 20.34
N ILE A 20 -7.22 5.79 20.37
CA ILE A 20 -8.43 5.34 19.68
C ILE A 20 -9.64 6.11 20.22
N GLU A 21 -9.79 6.22 21.55
CA GLU A 21 -10.88 7.00 22.17
C GLU A 21 -10.81 8.49 21.86
N HIS A 22 -9.60 9.04 21.74
CA HIS A 22 -9.44 10.43 21.30
C HIS A 22 -9.90 10.62 19.84
N LEU A 23 -9.50 9.73 18.94
CA LEU A 23 -9.88 9.78 17.52
C LEU A 23 -11.38 9.56 17.30
N LYS A 24 -12.03 8.75 18.12
CA LYS A 24 -13.50 8.53 18.07
C LYS A 24 -14.32 9.80 18.33
N LYS A 25 -13.74 10.82 18.96
CA LYS A 25 -14.41 12.12 19.15
C LYS A 25 -14.62 12.88 17.84
N THR A 26 -13.77 12.62 16.84
CA THR A 26 -13.79 13.31 15.53
C THR A 26 -14.21 12.37 14.39
N TYR A 27 -13.84 11.09 14.50
CA TYR A 27 -14.02 10.11 13.42
C TYR A 27 -14.89 8.94 13.86
N GLN A 28 -15.91 8.63 13.09
CA GLN A 28 -16.69 7.42 13.30
C GLN A 28 -15.81 6.18 13.05
N LEU A 29 -15.75 5.25 14.01
CA LEU A 29 -15.13 3.94 13.83
C LEU A 29 -16.08 3.07 12.99
N THR A 30 -15.65 2.70 11.79
CA THR A 30 -16.46 1.91 10.83
C THR A 30 -16.05 0.44 10.75
N SER A 31 -14.84 0.12 11.21
CA SER A 31 -14.31 -1.25 11.25
C SER A 31 -13.15 -1.34 12.24
N ASP A 32 -13.10 -2.44 12.99
CA ASP A 32 -11.95 -2.83 13.81
C ASP A 32 -11.61 -4.29 13.49
N MET A 33 -10.41 -4.51 12.98
CA MET A 33 -9.89 -5.81 12.56
C MET A 33 -8.87 -6.37 13.56
N SER A 34 -8.72 -5.77 14.74
CA SER A 34 -7.70 -6.17 15.72
C SER A 34 -7.85 -7.61 16.17
N ASP A 35 -9.08 -8.14 16.28
CA ASP A 35 -9.33 -9.52 16.69
C ASP A 35 -8.81 -10.56 15.67
N LEU A 36 -8.64 -10.18 14.41
CA LEU A 36 -8.10 -11.06 13.38
C LEU A 36 -6.62 -11.40 13.63
N GLU A 37 -5.92 -10.59 14.41
CA GLU A 37 -4.53 -10.85 14.84
C GLU A 37 -4.38 -12.16 15.62
N ASN A 38 -5.42 -12.54 16.36
CA ASN A 38 -5.46 -13.81 17.11
C ASN A 38 -5.64 -15.02 16.19
N GLN A 39 -6.08 -14.78 14.95
CA GLN A 39 -6.29 -15.80 13.91
C GLN A 39 -5.14 -15.82 12.89
N ASN A 40 -4.09 -15.00 13.10
CA ASN A 40 -2.99 -14.78 12.14
C ASN A 40 -3.47 -14.30 10.77
N ILE A 41 -4.53 -13.47 10.74
CA ILE A 41 -5.06 -12.84 9.53
C ILE A 41 -4.69 -11.35 9.59
N PHE A 42 -3.90 -10.89 8.61
CA PHE A 42 -3.33 -9.54 8.62
C PHE A 42 -3.67 -8.75 7.36
N LEU A 43 -3.93 -7.46 7.55
CA LEU A 43 -4.06 -6.47 6.49
C LEU A 43 -3.57 -5.13 7.05
N GLU A 44 -2.35 -4.73 6.68
CA GLU A 44 -1.63 -3.63 7.33
C GLU A 44 -1.91 -2.26 6.67
N SER A 45 -3.18 -1.93 6.43
CA SER A 45 -3.64 -0.62 5.94
C SER A 45 -2.94 -0.19 4.64
N THR A 46 -2.48 1.07 4.60
CA THR A 46 -1.83 1.69 3.43
C THR A 46 -0.48 1.09 3.05
N SER A 47 0.13 0.33 3.93
CA SER A 47 1.36 -0.41 3.60
C SER A 47 1.06 -1.65 2.74
N SER A 48 -0.01 -2.39 3.07
CA SER A 48 -0.50 -3.51 2.28
C SER A 48 -1.25 -3.07 1.01
N MET A 49 -1.94 -1.93 1.08
CA MET A 49 -2.82 -1.41 0.04
C MET A 49 -2.36 -0.04 -0.44
N VAL A 50 -1.90 0.06 -1.67
CA VAL A 50 -1.60 1.35 -2.32
C VAL A 50 -2.83 1.82 -3.07
N PHE A 51 -3.30 3.03 -2.76
CA PHE A 51 -4.58 3.54 -3.20
C PHE A 51 -4.48 4.52 -4.36
N ASP A 52 -5.14 4.23 -5.45
CA ASP A 52 -5.62 5.22 -6.39
C ASP A 52 -7.03 5.66 -5.94
N ARG A 53 -7.06 6.75 -5.20
CA ARG A 53 -8.32 7.24 -4.60
C ARG A 53 -9.25 7.88 -5.64
N VAL A 54 -8.67 8.44 -6.70
CA VAL A 54 -9.42 9.11 -7.78
C VAL A 54 -10.15 8.07 -8.61
N ASN A 55 -9.45 7.03 -9.05
CA ASN A 55 -10.01 5.98 -9.89
C ASN A 55 -10.59 4.80 -9.10
N ARG A 56 -10.61 4.89 -7.77
CA ARG A 56 -11.15 3.87 -6.88
C ARG A 56 -10.52 2.50 -7.10
N CYS A 57 -9.20 2.47 -7.24
CA CYS A 57 -8.42 1.25 -7.42
C CYS A 57 -7.47 1.03 -6.23
N VAL A 58 -7.26 -0.22 -5.85
CA VAL A 58 -6.26 -0.65 -4.86
C VAL A 58 -5.29 -1.60 -5.54
N TYR A 59 -4.01 -1.30 -5.42
CA TYR A 59 -2.92 -2.19 -5.80
C TYR A 59 -2.38 -2.87 -4.55
N ALA A 60 -2.23 -4.20 -4.59
CA ALA A 60 -1.77 -4.95 -3.42
C ALA A 60 -0.97 -6.21 -3.77
N GLY A 61 0.25 -6.27 -3.30
CA GLY A 61 1.09 -7.47 -3.29
C GLY A 61 0.70 -8.40 -2.15
N ILE A 62 0.45 -9.67 -2.47
CA ILE A 62 0.12 -10.69 -1.47
C ILE A 62 1.38 -11.06 -0.68
N SER A 63 1.27 -11.08 0.62
CA SER A 63 2.37 -11.37 1.53
C SER A 63 1.85 -11.91 2.88
N PRO A 64 2.72 -12.36 3.79
CA PRO A 64 2.31 -12.69 5.15
C PRO A 64 1.60 -11.55 5.91
N ARG A 65 1.75 -10.27 5.45
CA ARG A 65 1.11 -9.09 6.06
C ARG A 65 -0.13 -8.60 5.29
N THR A 66 -0.49 -9.30 4.21
CA THR A 66 -1.61 -8.94 3.32
C THR A 66 -2.41 -10.20 2.98
N ASN A 67 -3.40 -10.52 3.82
CA ASN A 67 -4.26 -11.68 3.59
C ASN A 67 -5.20 -11.41 2.41
N LYS A 68 -5.20 -12.33 1.45
CA LYS A 68 -5.92 -12.23 0.18
C LYS A 68 -7.43 -12.11 0.35
N GLU A 69 -8.00 -12.96 1.17
CA GLU A 69 -9.46 -13.02 1.38
C GLU A 69 -9.96 -11.78 2.11
N LEU A 70 -9.23 -11.33 3.15
CA LEU A 70 -9.56 -10.11 3.87
C LEU A 70 -9.43 -8.87 2.99
N LEU A 71 -8.40 -8.82 2.14
CA LEU A 71 -8.18 -7.76 1.18
C LEU A 71 -9.35 -7.65 0.19
N GLN A 72 -9.80 -8.78 -0.39
CA GLN A 72 -10.93 -8.81 -1.31
C GLN A 72 -12.20 -8.32 -0.63
N LEU A 73 -12.52 -8.86 0.56
CA LEU A 73 -13.69 -8.43 1.34
C LEU A 73 -13.65 -6.93 1.67
N TRP A 74 -12.46 -6.41 1.99
CA TRP A 74 -12.28 -4.99 2.26
C TRP A 74 -12.55 -4.13 1.02
N CYS A 75 -12.02 -4.52 -0.13
CA CYS A 75 -12.22 -3.80 -1.40
C CYS A 75 -13.69 -3.80 -1.82
N ASP A 76 -14.36 -4.94 -1.75
CA ASP A 76 -15.79 -5.07 -2.07
C ASP A 76 -16.64 -4.17 -1.18
N LYS A 77 -16.42 -4.20 0.13
CA LYS A 77 -17.14 -3.38 1.12
C LYS A 77 -16.95 -1.88 0.91
N ASN A 78 -15.78 -1.47 0.43
CA ASN A 78 -15.42 -0.06 0.27
C ASN A 78 -15.53 0.43 -1.18
N ASN A 79 -16.04 -0.39 -2.11
CA ASN A 79 -16.19 -0.09 -3.55
C ASN A 79 -14.88 0.33 -4.22
N TYR A 80 -13.83 -0.47 -4.04
CA TYR A 80 -12.56 -0.36 -4.76
C TYR A 80 -12.38 -1.53 -5.73
N GLU A 81 -11.92 -1.23 -6.94
CA GLU A 81 -11.38 -2.24 -7.85
C GLU A 81 -10.07 -2.76 -7.24
N LEU A 82 -9.89 -4.07 -7.16
CA LEU A 82 -8.67 -4.69 -6.65
C LEU A 82 -7.77 -5.17 -7.79
N VAL A 83 -6.54 -4.68 -7.80
CA VAL A 83 -5.44 -5.20 -8.62
C VAL A 83 -4.46 -5.90 -7.69
N MET A 84 -4.62 -7.21 -7.61
CA MET A 84 -3.84 -8.07 -6.73
C MET A 84 -2.79 -8.82 -7.52
N PHE A 85 -1.59 -8.97 -6.96
CA PHE A 85 -0.46 -9.65 -7.58
C PHE A 85 0.45 -10.30 -6.54
N GLU A 86 1.30 -11.19 -6.98
CA GLU A 86 2.35 -11.78 -6.16
C GLU A 86 3.71 -11.20 -6.56
N THR A 87 4.64 -11.20 -5.62
CA THR A 87 5.97 -10.61 -5.78
C THR A 87 7.06 -11.56 -5.31
N THR A 88 8.24 -11.43 -5.91
CA THR A 88 9.44 -12.14 -5.48
C THR A 88 10.57 -11.12 -5.34
N SER A 89 11.13 -11.00 -4.14
CA SER A 89 12.26 -10.12 -3.85
C SER A 89 13.60 -10.79 -4.26
N HIS A 90 14.70 -10.06 -4.10
CA HIS A 90 16.05 -10.58 -4.31
C HIS A 90 16.46 -11.70 -3.33
N THR A 91 15.67 -11.93 -2.27
CA THR A 91 15.86 -13.03 -1.30
C THR A 91 14.89 -14.18 -1.54
N ASP A 92 14.22 -14.22 -2.68
CA ASP A 92 13.19 -15.21 -3.04
C ASP A 92 11.94 -15.20 -2.14
N ASP A 93 11.81 -14.21 -1.26
CA ASP A 93 10.63 -14.00 -0.44
C ASP A 93 9.65 -13.01 -1.08
N ALA A 94 8.37 -13.07 -0.72
CA ALA A 94 7.41 -12.06 -1.10
C ALA A 94 7.76 -10.69 -0.47
N ILE A 95 7.62 -9.61 -1.25
CA ILE A 95 7.75 -8.26 -0.69
C ILE A 95 6.61 -8.04 0.32
N TYR A 96 6.98 -7.77 1.56
CA TYR A 96 6.04 -7.77 2.69
C TYR A 96 5.00 -6.65 2.67
N HIS A 97 5.31 -5.50 2.04
CA HIS A 97 4.41 -4.37 1.87
C HIS A 97 4.42 -3.84 0.44
N THR A 98 3.26 -3.50 -0.08
CA THR A 98 3.10 -2.97 -1.44
C THR A 98 3.74 -1.59 -1.61
N ASP A 99 3.71 -0.75 -0.57
CA ASP A 99 4.32 0.59 -0.56
C ASP A 99 5.85 0.59 -0.62
N VAL A 100 6.50 -0.57 -0.54
CA VAL A 100 7.94 -0.71 -0.81
C VAL A 100 8.25 -0.62 -2.30
N LEU A 101 7.35 -1.16 -3.14
CA LEU A 101 7.61 -1.30 -4.58
C LEU A 101 6.89 -0.27 -5.46
N MET A 102 5.88 0.44 -4.91
CA MET A 102 5.12 1.42 -5.68
C MET A 102 4.45 2.49 -4.83
N TYR A 103 4.21 3.65 -5.43
CA TYR A 103 3.29 4.67 -4.91
C TYR A 103 2.41 5.24 -6.03
N VAL A 104 1.28 5.82 -5.63
CA VAL A 104 0.32 6.47 -6.52
C VAL A 104 0.18 7.94 -6.14
N GLY A 105 0.48 8.83 -7.07
CA GLY A 105 0.18 10.26 -7.01
C GLY A 105 -1.05 10.61 -7.85
N THR A 106 -1.32 11.90 -8.03
CA THR A 106 -2.48 12.38 -8.78
C THR A 106 -2.40 12.00 -10.26
N ASN A 107 -1.24 12.19 -10.88
CA ASN A 107 -1.02 11.94 -12.31
C ASN A 107 0.06 10.91 -12.59
N LEU A 108 0.80 10.48 -11.57
CA LEU A 108 1.97 9.62 -11.69
C LEU A 108 1.83 8.40 -10.79
N ILE A 109 2.18 7.23 -11.34
CA ILE A 109 2.47 6.02 -10.55
C ILE A 109 3.95 5.70 -10.75
N ALA A 110 4.68 5.51 -9.64
CA ALA A 110 5.98 4.87 -9.69
C ALA A 110 5.86 3.42 -9.23
N ILE A 111 6.46 2.48 -9.97
CA ILE A 111 6.32 1.06 -9.72
C ILE A 111 7.52 0.27 -10.24
N CYS A 112 7.96 -0.73 -9.49
CA CYS A 112 8.96 -1.70 -9.92
C CYS A 112 8.26 -2.97 -10.44
N PHE A 113 8.29 -3.19 -11.75
CA PHE A 113 7.73 -4.42 -12.35
C PHE A 113 8.65 -5.63 -12.20
N ASP A 114 9.95 -5.42 -12.02
CA ASP A 114 10.95 -6.50 -11.95
C ASP A 114 10.68 -7.51 -10.82
N VAL A 115 10.02 -7.04 -9.76
CA VAL A 115 9.71 -7.87 -8.57
C VAL A 115 8.30 -8.45 -8.59
N ILE A 116 7.50 -8.14 -9.61
CA ILE A 116 6.15 -8.70 -9.79
C ILE A 116 6.27 -10.02 -10.56
N ASN A 117 5.65 -11.08 -10.06
CA ASN A 117 5.67 -12.37 -10.73
C ASN A 117 5.08 -12.26 -12.15
N SER A 118 5.75 -12.89 -13.12
CA SER A 118 5.54 -12.67 -14.56
C SER A 118 4.09 -12.80 -15.03
N GLU A 119 3.30 -13.67 -14.40
CA GLU A 119 1.89 -13.89 -14.70
C GLU A 119 0.99 -12.68 -14.39
N TYR A 120 1.43 -11.77 -13.51
CA TYR A 120 0.66 -10.58 -13.13
C TYR A 120 1.13 -9.32 -13.85
N VAL A 121 2.34 -9.28 -14.41
CA VAL A 121 2.97 -8.05 -14.96
C VAL A 121 2.08 -7.36 -15.97
N GLU A 122 1.53 -8.10 -16.95
CA GLU A 122 0.70 -7.51 -18.01
C GLU A 122 -0.61 -6.93 -17.46
N LEU A 123 -1.25 -7.61 -16.50
CA LEU A 123 -2.44 -7.11 -15.83
C LEU A 123 -2.13 -5.80 -15.09
N VAL A 124 -1.04 -5.78 -14.31
CA VAL A 124 -0.65 -4.59 -13.53
C VAL A 124 -0.28 -3.44 -14.47
N LYS A 125 0.51 -3.68 -15.53
CA LYS A 125 0.84 -2.69 -16.55
C LYS A 125 -0.41 -2.06 -17.18
N GLN A 126 -1.35 -2.89 -17.62
CA GLN A 126 -2.60 -2.40 -18.19
C GLN A 126 -3.37 -1.48 -17.23
N LYS A 127 -3.36 -1.81 -15.93
CA LYS A 127 -4.10 -1.06 -14.92
C LYS A 127 -3.44 0.27 -14.55
N VAL A 128 -2.12 0.28 -14.33
CA VAL A 128 -1.40 1.51 -13.96
C VAL A 128 -1.35 2.53 -15.11
N HIS A 129 -1.20 2.08 -16.35
CA HIS A 129 -1.19 2.96 -17.54
C HIS A 129 -2.57 3.49 -17.95
N ARG A 130 -3.64 3.03 -17.31
CA ARG A 130 -5.00 3.41 -17.71
C ARG A 130 -5.30 4.89 -17.48
N HIS A 131 -4.75 5.47 -16.42
CA HIS A 131 -5.09 6.83 -15.98
C HIS A 131 -3.89 7.66 -15.53
N HIS A 132 -2.68 7.10 -15.55
CA HIS A 132 -1.48 7.75 -15.01
C HIS A 132 -0.30 7.63 -15.98
N ASP A 133 0.59 8.60 -15.90
CA ASP A 133 1.96 8.42 -16.35
C ASP A 133 2.66 7.43 -15.41
N VAL A 134 3.51 6.56 -15.95
CA VAL A 134 4.16 5.52 -15.15
C VAL A 134 5.67 5.71 -15.19
N LEU A 135 6.25 5.84 -14.00
CA LEU A 135 7.68 5.80 -13.76
C LEU A 135 8.08 4.38 -13.36
N GLU A 136 8.76 3.68 -14.25
CA GLU A 136 9.27 2.35 -13.95
C GLU A 136 10.53 2.46 -13.08
N LEU A 137 10.50 1.79 -11.92
CA LEU A 137 11.60 1.70 -10.98
C LEU A 137 12.34 0.37 -11.18
N THR A 138 13.64 0.38 -10.96
CA THR A 138 14.45 -0.84 -10.92
C THR A 138 14.41 -1.50 -9.54
N SER A 139 14.79 -2.78 -9.48
CA SER A 139 14.94 -3.49 -8.21
C SER A 139 15.95 -2.82 -7.27
N ASP A 140 17.04 -2.26 -7.78
CA ASP A 140 18.04 -1.54 -6.98
C ASP A 140 17.47 -0.24 -6.40
N GLN A 141 16.63 0.45 -7.15
CA GLN A 141 15.98 1.68 -6.69
C GLN A 141 14.99 1.41 -5.55
N ILE A 142 14.21 0.34 -5.59
CA ILE A 142 13.30 0.01 -4.48
C ILE A 142 14.05 -0.44 -3.22
N LEU A 143 15.25 -1.02 -3.33
CA LEU A 143 16.13 -1.28 -2.19
C LEU A 143 16.61 0.02 -1.52
N SER A 144 16.63 1.13 -2.26
CA SER A 144 16.90 2.48 -1.75
C SER A 144 15.61 3.24 -1.35
N PHE A 145 14.48 2.55 -1.23
CA PHE A 145 13.16 3.11 -0.89
C PHE A 145 12.54 4.06 -1.93
N CYS A 146 12.92 3.97 -3.20
CA CYS A 146 12.32 4.79 -4.27
C CYS A 146 10.83 4.50 -4.50
N GLY A 147 10.36 3.30 -4.17
CA GLY A 147 8.94 2.93 -4.23
C GLY A 147 8.09 3.54 -3.11
N ASN A 148 8.72 4.05 -2.04
CA ASN A 148 8.00 4.60 -0.88
C ASN A 148 7.92 6.12 -0.97
N GLY A 149 6.93 6.63 -1.73
CA GLY A 149 6.70 8.05 -1.95
C GLY A 149 5.33 8.52 -1.48
N ILE A 150 5.23 9.80 -1.10
CA ILE A 150 3.97 10.45 -0.73
C ILE A 150 3.84 11.75 -1.52
N GLU A 151 2.73 11.90 -2.23
CA GLU A 151 2.37 13.17 -2.83
C GLU A 151 1.68 14.06 -1.79
N ALA A 152 2.15 15.29 -1.67
CA ALA A 152 1.57 16.32 -0.83
C ALA A 152 1.22 17.56 -1.68
N LYS A 153 0.29 18.36 -1.16
CA LYS A 153 -0.19 19.59 -1.81
C LYS A 153 -0.03 20.75 -0.84
N ASN A 154 0.54 21.85 -1.30
CA ASN A 154 0.64 23.07 -0.51
C ASN A 154 -0.66 23.93 -0.62
N ASN A 155 -0.68 25.05 0.12
CA ASN A 155 -1.81 25.98 0.11
C ASN A 155 -2.04 26.68 -1.25
N GLU A 156 -1.05 26.67 -2.13
CA GLU A 156 -1.10 27.24 -3.49
C GLU A 156 -1.54 26.22 -4.53
N ASN A 157 -1.93 25.02 -4.08
CA ASN A 157 -2.31 23.88 -4.91
C ASN A 157 -1.16 23.25 -5.73
N GLU A 158 0.08 23.54 -5.42
CA GLU A 158 1.22 22.88 -6.04
C GLU A 158 1.43 21.49 -5.44
N LEU A 159 1.74 20.53 -6.30
CA LEU A 159 2.00 19.14 -5.91
C LEU A 159 3.50 18.93 -5.67
N PHE A 160 3.81 18.25 -4.58
CA PHE A 160 5.15 17.86 -4.18
C PHE A 160 5.22 16.37 -3.94
N LEU A 161 6.25 15.73 -4.45
CA LEU A 161 6.56 14.36 -4.13
C LEU A 161 7.59 14.34 -3.01
N ILE A 162 7.24 13.70 -1.90
CA ILE A 162 8.10 13.49 -0.74
C ILE A 162 8.68 12.09 -0.82
N LEU A 163 10.00 12.02 -0.92
CA LEU A 163 10.78 10.79 -1.03
C LEU A 163 11.90 10.77 0.00
N SER A 164 12.49 9.59 0.24
CA SER A 164 13.76 9.48 0.96
C SER A 164 14.87 10.24 0.24
N SER A 165 15.77 10.92 0.97
CA SER A 165 16.92 11.62 0.38
C SER A 165 17.90 10.68 -0.34
N GLN A 166 17.90 9.39 -0.06
CA GLN A 166 18.69 8.38 -0.75
C GLN A 166 18.25 8.21 -2.22
N ASN A 167 17.02 8.58 -2.56
CA ASN A 167 16.46 8.44 -3.91
C ASN A 167 17.07 9.44 -4.92
N PHE A 168 17.71 10.50 -4.46
CA PHE A 168 18.35 11.51 -5.35
C PHE A 168 19.69 11.06 -5.93
N PHE A 169 20.25 9.95 -5.46
CA PHE A 169 21.56 9.42 -5.83
C PHE A 169 21.50 7.99 -6.40
N ALA A 170 20.31 7.43 -6.61
CA ALA A 170 20.09 6.09 -7.15
C ALA A 170 19.93 6.09 -8.67
#